data_fd2db60140bcd1f567494cc072af748d
#
_entry.id   fd2db60140bcd1f567494cc072af748d
#
_cell.length_a   1.000
_cell.length_b   1.000
_cell.length_c   1.000
_cell.angle_alpha   90.00
_cell.angle_beta   90.00
_cell.angle_gamma   90.00
#
_symmetry.space_group_name_H-M   'P 1'
#
loop_
_entity.id
_entity.type
_entity.pdbx_description
1 polymer ?
#
loop_
_entity_poly.entity_id
_entity_poly.type
_entity_poly.pdbx_seq_one_letter_code
_entity_poly.pdbx_strand_id
1 'polypeptide(L)'
;MRSKHRTTINIIVMPIITKILARQILDSRGNPTVEVDVYSESSFGRAAVPSGASTGIHEASELRDGDAGVYLGKGVLKAVENVNTVINDALTGMLVTEQQEIDEALISLDGTPNKSRLGANALLGVSLACAKAGAEYTGLSLFRYIGGTMANTLPVPMMNVLNGGAHADNTVDFQEFMIMPAGFSSYSDALRSGAETFHALKALLKSKGLSTSVGDEGGFAPNLRSNEEAIELVIEAIGKAGYKVGLPTDKGGLGDAQFMIALDPASSEFYDSQKKKYVFKKSSKQELSSLQMAEYWEKWASDYPIISIEDGMAEDDWEGWKILTDKIGSRVQLVGDDLFVTNSKRLLEGIGRGVANSILIKVNQIGTLTETLQAINLAKSNGYTSVISHRSGETEDSTIAQIAVATNAGQIKTGSLSRSDRMAKYNELLRIEQELGDQARYPGKNTFRV
;
A
#
# COMPACT_ATOMS: atom_id res chain seq x y z
N MET A 1 -30.19 -57.73 -17.48
CA MET A 1 -29.28 -56.56 -17.70
C MET A 1 -28.65 -56.20 -16.36
N ARG A 2 -27.36 -56.50 -16.19
CA ARG A 2 -26.60 -56.13 -14.95
C ARG A 2 -26.02 -54.74 -15.15
N SER A 3 -26.54 -53.75 -14.41
CA SER A 3 -25.97 -52.40 -14.32
C SER A 3 -24.55 -52.49 -13.71
N LYS A 4 -23.52 -52.18 -14.51
CA LYS A 4 -22.19 -51.97 -14.01
C LYS A 4 -22.13 -50.60 -13.33
N HIS A 5 -22.26 -50.57 -12.02
CA HIS A 5 -21.85 -49.37 -11.25
C HIS A 5 -20.35 -49.17 -11.42
N ARG A 6 -19.97 -48.14 -12.20
CA ARG A 6 -18.62 -47.61 -12.18
C ARG A 6 -18.47 -46.83 -10.88
N THR A 7 -17.75 -47.41 -9.93
CA THR A 7 -17.26 -46.68 -8.76
C THR A 7 -16.18 -45.72 -9.24
N THR A 8 -16.52 -44.43 -9.34
CA THR A 8 -15.53 -43.38 -9.59
C THR A 8 -14.76 -43.21 -8.28
N ILE A 9 -13.55 -43.69 -8.22
CA ILE A 9 -12.64 -43.39 -7.12
C ILE A 9 -12.21 -41.93 -7.32
N ASN A 10 -12.72 -41.02 -6.51
CA ASN A 10 -12.20 -39.67 -6.41
C ASN A 10 -10.84 -39.77 -5.71
N ILE A 11 -9.77 -39.74 -6.47
CA ILE A 11 -8.42 -39.58 -5.94
C ILE A 11 -8.33 -38.13 -5.44
N ILE A 12 -8.27 -37.94 -4.14
CA ILE A 12 -7.97 -36.63 -3.55
C ILE A 12 -6.47 -36.42 -3.81
N VAL A 13 -6.15 -35.50 -4.71
CA VAL A 13 -4.78 -35.06 -4.96
C VAL A 13 -4.43 -34.04 -3.87
N MET A 14 -3.44 -34.35 -3.06
CA MET A 14 -2.99 -33.44 -2.00
C MET A 14 -2.30 -32.21 -2.62
N PRO A 15 -2.48 -31.00 -2.06
CA PRO A 15 -1.86 -29.80 -2.61
C PRO A 15 -0.40 -29.64 -2.13
N ILE A 16 0.41 -30.69 -2.33
CA ILE A 16 1.82 -30.74 -1.91
C ILE A 16 2.66 -29.90 -2.86
N ILE A 17 3.49 -29.01 -2.32
CA ILE A 17 4.48 -28.23 -3.09
C ILE A 17 5.47 -29.21 -3.73
N THR A 18 5.53 -29.18 -5.06
CA THR A 18 6.43 -30.04 -5.84
C THR A 18 7.66 -29.29 -6.35
N LYS A 19 7.51 -27.97 -6.55
CA LYS A 19 8.58 -27.11 -7.07
C LYS A 19 8.31 -25.64 -6.77
N ILE A 20 9.36 -24.89 -6.44
CA ILE A 20 9.35 -23.44 -6.36
C ILE A 20 10.43 -22.94 -7.33
N LEU A 21 10.07 -21.95 -8.17
CA LEU A 21 10.95 -21.39 -9.17
C LEU A 21 10.85 -19.86 -9.17
N ALA A 22 11.96 -19.19 -8.96
CA ALA A 22 12.06 -17.75 -9.07
C ALA A 22 12.81 -17.31 -10.32
N ARG A 23 12.52 -16.08 -10.74
CA ARG A 23 13.24 -15.36 -11.79
C ARG A 23 13.34 -13.88 -11.46
N GLN A 24 14.32 -13.24 -12.07
CA GLN A 24 14.42 -11.79 -12.09
C GLN A 24 13.53 -11.24 -13.20
N ILE A 25 12.68 -10.27 -12.87
CA ILE A 25 11.88 -9.47 -13.81
C ILE A 25 12.18 -7.99 -13.59
N LEU A 26 11.56 -7.10 -14.36
CA LEU A 26 11.71 -5.65 -14.16
C LEU A 26 10.44 -5.05 -13.55
N ASP A 27 10.64 -4.12 -12.62
CA ASP A 27 9.58 -3.30 -12.03
C ASP A 27 9.20 -2.11 -12.94
N SER A 28 8.21 -1.33 -12.53
CA SER A 28 7.69 -0.15 -13.25
C SER A 28 8.72 0.97 -13.47
N ARG A 29 9.86 0.91 -12.78
CA ARG A 29 11.00 1.84 -12.93
C ARG A 29 12.14 1.25 -13.75
N GLY A 30 11.98 0.01 -14.27
CA GLY A 30 13.03 -0.71 -14.98
C GLY A 30 14.13 -1.28 -14.08
N ASN A 31 13.90 -1.36 -12.76
CA ASN A 31 14.82 -2.02 -11.84
C ASN A 31 14.44 -3.51 -11.69
N PRO A 32 15.43 -4.39 -11.49
CA PRO A 32 15.17 -5.80 -11.21
C PRO A 32 14.33 -6.00 -9.95
N THR A 33 13.43 -6.97 -10.01
CA THR A 33 12.69 -7.51 -8.85
C THR A 33 12.47 -9.01 -9.00
N VAL A 34 11.98 -9.66 -7.94
CA VAL A 34 11.78 -11.11 -7.88
C VAL A 34 10.36 -11.46 -8.28
N GLU A 35 10.21 -12.46 -9.16
CA GLU A 35 8.95 -13.16 -9.42
C GLU A 35 9.12 -14.63 -9.07
N VAL A 36 8.12 -15.20 -8.38
CA VAL A 36 8.13 -16.59 -7.90
C VAL A 36 6.92 -17.34 -8.44
N ASP A 37 7.18 -18.56 -8.93
CA ASP A 37 6.19 -19.58 -9.26
C ASP A 37 6.24 -20.69 -8.22
N VAL A 38 5.09 -21.07 -7.67
CA VAL A 38 4.91 -22.25 -6.83
C VAL A 38 4.01 -23.24 -7.55
N TYR A 39 4.50 -24.46 -7.70
CA TYR A 39 3.80 -25.59 -8.28
C TYR A 39 3.45 -26.59 -7.18
N SER A 40 2.20 -26.98 -7.09
CA SER A 40 1.77 -28.16 -6.35
C SER A 40 1.39 -29.27 -7.30
N GLU A 41 1.01 -30.45 -6.78
CA GLU A 41 0.51 -31.53 -7.62
C GLU A 41 -0.74 -31.17 -8.42
N SER A 42 -1.50 -30.16 -8.00
CA SER A 42 -2.84 -29.83 -8.56
C SER A 42 -3.11 -28.33 -8.71
N SER A 43 -2.17 -27.48 -8.37
CA SER A 43 -2.34 -26.02 -8.45
C SER A 43 -1.04 -25.29 -8.70
N PHE A 44 -1.19 -24.01 -9.08
CA PHE A 44 -0.10 -23.11 -9.43
C PHE A 44 -0.35 -21.72 -8.81
N GLY A 45 0.70 -21.06 -8.38
CA GLY A 45 0.63 -19.67 -7.93
C GLY A 45 1.84 -18.88 -8.39
N ARG A 46 1.62 -17.64 -8.85
CA ARG A 46 2.67 -16.71 -9.27
C ARG A 46 2.52 -15.39 -8.53
N ALA A 47 3.63 -14.88 -8.00
CA ALA A 47 3.67 -13.57 -7.36
C ALA A 47 4.93 -12.81 -7.75
N ALA A 48 4.78 -11.50 -8.01
CA ALA A 48 5.89 -10.59 -8.21
C ALA A 48 5.98 -9.60 -7.04
N VAL A 49 7.19 -9.31 -6.60
CA VAL A 49 7.47 -8.53 -5.40
C VAL A 49 7.65 -7.05 -5.75
N PRO A 50 6.96 -6.12 -5.07
CA PRO A 50 7.21 -4.69 -5.23
C PRO A 50 8.50 -4.23 -4.53
N SER A 51 9.03 -3.06 -4.91
CA SER A 51 10.27 -2.48 -4.38
C SER A 51 10.12 -0.99 -4.07
N GLY A 52 10.61 -0.53 -2.92
CA GLY A 52 10.59 0.90 -2.55
C GLY A 52 11.67 1.73 -3.27
N ALA A 53 11.43 3.06 -3.40
CA ALA A 53 12.45 4.03 -3.77
C ALA A 53 13.17 4.56 -2.52
N SER A 54 12.40 5.05 -1.54
CA SER A 54 12.83 5.29 -0.18
C SER A 54 12.46 4.07 0.68
N THR A 55 13.28 3.74 1.64
CA THR A 55 13.04 2.64 2.57
C THR A 55 13.25 3.14 3.98
N GLY A 56 12.24 2.97 4.85
CA GLY A 56 12.38 3.22 6.28
C GLY A 56 13.52 2.37 6.88
N ILE A 57 14.26 2.92 7.81
CA ILE A 57 15.44 2.24 8.39
C ILE A 57 15.08 0.95 9.14
N HIS A 58 13.81 0.76 9.46
CA HIS A 58 13.29 -0.39 10.20
C HIS A 58 12.61 -1.45 9.30
N GLU A 59 12.60 -1.26 7.98
CA GLU A 59 12.04 -2.23 7.03
C GLU A 59 12.84 -3.54 7.01
N ALA A 60 12.17 -4.63 6.63
CA ALA A 60 12.84 -5.89 6.31
C ALA A 60 13.74 -5.72 5.08
N SER A 61 14.87 -6.45 5.08
CA SER A 61 15.95 -6.26 4.11
C SER A 61 15.58 -6.81 2.73
N GLU A 62 15.54 -5.94 1.72
CA GLU A 62 15.50 -6.35 0.31
C GLU A 62 16.89 -6.78 -0.13
N LEU A 63 17.07 -8.06 -0.50
CA LEU A 63 18.38 -8.57 -0.92
C LEU A 63 18.69 -8.15 -2.36
N ARG A 64 19.76 -7.36 -2.51
CA ARG A 64 20.32 -6.90 -3.78
C ARG A 64 21.70 -7.50 -4.00
N ASP A 65 22.08 -7.69 -5.28
CA ASP A 65 23.37 -8.32 -5.64
C ASP A 65 24.57 -7.42 -5.31
N GLY A 66 24.42 -6.10 -5.41
CA GLY A 66 25.45 -5.13 -5.10
C GLY A 66 26.56 -5.02 -6.16
N ASP A 67 26.44 -5.72 -7.30
CA ASP A 67 27.39 -5.62 -8.40
C ASP A 67 27.10 -4.36 -9.24
N ALA A 68 27.92 -3.34 -9.08
CA ALA A 68 27.74 -2.06 -9.77
C ALA A 68 27.80 -2.18 -11.32
N GLY A 69 28.41 -3.23 -11.86
CA GLY A 69 28.48 -3.51 -13.29
C GLY A 69 27.18 -4.07 -13.89
N VAL A 70 26.25 -4.54 -13.05
CA VAL A 70 24.99 -5.14 -13.48
C VAL A 70 23.83 -4.42 -12.82
N TYR A 71 22.93 -3.81 -13.62
CA TYR A 71 21.81 -3.01 -13.12
C TYR A 71 22.17 -2.00 -12.03
N LEU A 72 23.38 -1.43 -12.10
CA LEU A 72 23.88 -0.44 -11.12
C LEU A 72 23.84 -0.96 -9.66
N GLY A 73 24.09 -2.25 -9.47
CA GLY A 73 24.05 -2.90 -8.15
C GLY A 73 22.66 -3.39 -7.71
N LYS A 74 21.61 -3.12 -8.50
CA LYS A 74 20.23 -3.43 -8.14
C LYS A 74 19.74 -4.82 -8.54
N GLY A 75 20.61 -5.70 -9.09
CA GLY A 75 20.28 -7.09 -9.42
C GLY A 75 19.70 -7.84 -8.21
N VAL A 76 18.91 -8.90 -8.46
CA VAL A 76 18.27 -9.73 -7.43
C VAL A 76 18.56 -11.23 -7.61
N LEU A 77 19.63 -11.57 -8.33
CA LEU A 77 19.97 -12.97 -8.63
C LEU A 77 20.32 -13.77 -7.36
N LYS A 78 20.89 -13.15 -6.33
CA LYS A 78 21.11 -13.81 -5.03
C LYS A 78 19.79 -14.22 -4.36
N ALA A 79 18.78 -13.34 -4.40
CA ALA A 79 17.46 -13.67 -3.88
C ALA A 79 16.79 -14.78 -4.72
N VAL A 80 16.92 -14.72 -6.05
CA VAL A 80 16.46 -15.76 -6.97
C VAL A 80 17.13 -17.10 -6.69
N GLU A 81 18.45 -17.12 -6.47
CA GLU A 81 19.18 -18.33 -6.12
C GLU A 81 18.72 -18.92 -4.79
N ASN A 82 18.51 -18.09 -3.76
CA ASN A 82 17.97 -18.50 -2.47
C ASN A 82 16.62 -19.21 -2.61
N VAL A 83 15.72 -18.66 -3.46
CA VAL A 83 14.42 -19.29 -3.73
C VAL A 83 14.58 -20.62 -4.46
N ASN A 84 15.41 -20.65 -5.52
CA ASN A 84 15.56 -21.82 -6.39
C ASN A 84 16.33 -23.00 -5.73
N THR A 85 17.01 -22.75 -4.60
CA THR A 85 17.80 -23.74 -3.87
C THR A 85 17.26 -23.93 -2.44
N VAL A 86 17.76 -23.16 -1.50
CA VAL A 86 17.53 -23.34 -0.05
C VAL A 86 16.05 -23.33 0.31
N ILE A 87 15.27 -22.40 -0.26
CA ILE A 87 13.83 -22.27 0.04
C ILE A 87 13.05 -23.39 -0.66
N ASN A 88 13.33 -23.66 -1.94
CA ASN A 88 12.69 -24.77 -2.67
C ASN A 88 12.89 -26.10 -1.95
N ASP A 89 14.13 -26.40 -1.50
CA ASP A 89 14.43 -27.65 -0.83
C ASP A 89 13.73 -27.77 0.54
N ALA A 90 13.59 -26.65 1.26
CA ALA A 90 12.96 -26.63 2.58
C ALA A 90 11.44 -26.77 2.52
N LEU A 91 10.79 -26.23 1.49
CA LEU A 91 9.31 -26.19 1.39
C LEU A 91 8.72 -27.30 0.51
N THR A 92 9.51 -27.94 -0.35
CA THR A 92 9.04 -29.09 -1.15
C THR A 92 8.55 -30.20 -0.22
N GLY A 93 7.32 -30.67 -0.46
CA GLY A 93 6.65 -31.66 0.39
C GLY A 93 5.66 -31.06 1.40
N MET A 94 5.68 -29.76 1.64
CA MET A 94 4.68 -29.05 2.48
C MET A 94 3.36 -28.89 1.74
N LEU A 95 2.27 -28.78 2.49
CA LEU A 95 0.95 -28.45 1.92
C LEU A 95 0.87 -26.97 1.60
N VAL A 96 0.53 -26.62 0.37
CA VAL A 96 0.44 -25.21 -0.08
C VAL A 96 -0.67 -24.43 0.62
N THR A 97 -1.62 -25.13 1.26
CA THR A 97 -2.72 -24.53 2.04
C THR A 97 -2.34 -24.13 3.46
N GLU A 98 -1.20 -24.60 3.98
CA GLU A 98 -0.75 -24.32 5.34
C GLU A 98 0.11 -23.06 5.39
N GLN A 99 -0.52 -21.91 5.05
CA GLN A 99 0.17 -20.61 4.88
C GLN A 99 1.04 -20.22 6.11
N GLN A 100 0.52 -20.41 7.32
CA GLN A 100 1.26 -20.06 8.54
C GLN A 100 2.51 -20.92 8.72
N GLU A 101 2.40 -22.22 8.50
CA GLU A 101 3.53 -23.14 8.60
C GLU A 101 4.60 -22.82 7.55
N ILE A 102 4.19 -22.47 6.32
CA ILE A 102 5.09 -22.04 5.25
C ILE A 102 5.84 -20.78 5.65
N ASP A 103 5.13 -19.75 6.12
CA ASP A 103 5.72 -18.48 6.49
C ASP A 103 6.64 -18.61 7.72
N GLU A 104 6.26 -19.42 8.71
CA GLU A 104 7.11 -19.76 9.86
C GLU A 104 8.39 -20.52 9.45
N ALA A 105 8.27 -21.44 8.49
CA ALA A 105 9.43 -22.13 7.93
C ALA A 105 10.37 -21.16 7.21
N LEU A 106 9.83 -20.24 6.41
CA LEU A 106 10.60 -19.18 5.73
C LEU A 106 11.34 -18.27 6.73
N ILE A 107 10.65 -17.79 7.76
CA ILE A 107 11.23 -16.93 8.81
C ILE A 107 12.32 -17.68 9.57
N SER A 108 12.06 -18.93 9.96
CA SER A 108 13.02 -19.76 10.68
C SER A 108 14.23 -20.09 9.81
N LEU A 109 14.02 -20.34 8.52
CA LEU A 109 15.07 -20.61 7.55
C LEU A 109 15.97 -19.39 7.36
N ASP A 110 15.43 -18.15 7.32
CA ASP A 110 16.24 -16.93 7.30
C ASP A 110 16.99 -16.73 8.62
N GLY A 111 16.32 -16.84 9.75
CA GLY A 111 16.89 -16.79 11.09
C GLY A 111 17.42 -15.42 11.53
N THR A 112 17.21 -14.35 10.74
CA THR A 112 17.61 -12.99 11.10
C THR A 112 16.38 -12.11 11.41
N PRO A 113 16.50 -11.10 12.31
CA PRO A 113 15.36 -10.28 12.69
C PRO A 113 14.72 -9.48 11.53
N ASN A 114 15.52 -9.12 10.52
CA ASN A 114 15.11 -8.29 9.39
C ASN A 114 15.19 -9.02 8.05
N LYS A 115 15.26 -10.36 8.04
CA LYS A 115 15.31 -11.21 6.84
C LYS A 115 16.50 -10.91 5.90
N SER A 116 17.63 -10.51 6.48
CA SER A 116 18.82 -10.09 5.71
C SER A 116 19.62 -11.24 5.10
N ARG A 117 19.40 -12.50 5.52
CA ARG A 117 20.16 -13.65 5.01
C ARG A 117 19.62 -14.14 3.67
N LEU A 118 18.33 -14.35 3.55
CA LEU A 118 17.69 -14.83 2.32
C LEU A 118 17.07 -13.69 1.51
N GLY A 119 16.67 -12.60 2.17
CA GLY A 119 16.03 -11.44 1.60
C GLY A 119 14.51 -11.46 1.77
N ALA A 120 13.95 -10.35 2.28
CA ALA A 120 12.49 -10.21 2.40
C ALA A 120 11.78 -10.34 1.04
N ASN A 121 12.41 -9.93 -0.05
CA ASN A 121 11.90 -10.09 -1.41
C ASN A 121 11.80 -11.57 -1.82
N ALA A 122 12.77 -12.42 -1.45
CA ALA A 122 12.70 -13.86 -1.69
C ALA A 122 11.56 -14.50 -0.88
N LEU A 123 11.49 -14.19 0.41
CA LEU A 123 10.48 -14.76 1.30
C LEU A 123 9.06 -14.34 0.86
N LEU A 124 8.85 -13.05 0.60
CA LEU A 124 7.53 -12.54 0.19
C LEU A 124 7.05 -13.14 -1.12
N GLY A 125 7.93 -13.25 -2.12
CA GLY A 125 7.58 -13.86 -3.40
C GLY A 125 7.04 -15.28 -3.22
N VAL A 126 7.69 -16.08 -2.40
CA VAL A 126 7.26 -17.45 -2.08
C VAL A 126 5.96 -17.46 -1.28
N SER A 127 5.87 -16.66 -0.22
CA SER A 127 4.68 -16.56 0.64
C SER A 127 3.42 -16.23 -0.16
N LEU A 128 3.47 -15.20 -1.02
CA LEU A 128 2.33 -14.79 -1.85
C LEU A 128 2.01 -15.80 -2.96
N ALA A 129 3.02 -16.43 -3.56
CA ALA A 129 2.81 -17.46 -4.57
C ALA A 129 2.16 -18.71 -3.98
N CYS A 130 2.54 -19.12 -2.76
CA CYS A 130 1.87 -20.19 -2.02
C CYS A 130 0.40 -19.87 -1.75
N ALA A 131 0.08 -18.65 -1.28
CA ALA A 131 -1.30 -18.25 -1.05
C ALA A 131 -2.15 -18.32 -2.33
N LYS A 132 -1.59 -17.91 -3.48
CA LYS A 132 -2.27 -18.01 -4.77
C LYS A 132 -2.48 -19.45 -5.22
N ALA A 133 -1.48 -20.32 -5.02
CA ALA A 133 -1.63 -21.74 -5.33
C ALA A 133 -2.66 -22.42 -4.41
N GLY A 134 -2.71 -22.05 -3.11
CA GLY A 134 -3.74 -22.50 -2.18
C GLY A 134 -5.15 -22.06 -2.58
N ALA A 135 -5.29 -20.82 -3.04
CA ALA A 135 -6.55 -20.29 -3.58
C ALA A 135 -7.00 -21.05 -4.83
N GLU A 136 -6.09 -21.31 -5.78
CA GLU A 136 -6.38 -22.10 -6.98
C GLU A 136 -6.80 -23.53 -6.63
N TYR A 137 -6.07 -24.19 -5.71
CA TYR A 137 -6.42 -25.54 -5.24
C TYR A 137 -7.83 -25.62 -4.66
N THR A 138 -8.22 -24.63 -3.88
CA THR A 138 -9.55 -24.59 -3.25
C THR A 138 -10.64 -24.10 -4.19
N GLY A 139 -10.30 -23.64 -5.40
CA GLY A 139 -11.24 -23.06 -6.36
C GLY A 139 -11.85 -21.73 -5.89
N LEU A 140 -11.16 -21.02 -5.00
CA LEU A 140 -11.57 -19.72 -4.46
C LEU A 140 -10.74 -18.59 -5.09
N SER A 141 -11.35 -17.42 -5.26
CA SER A 141 -10.57 -16.19 -5.48
C SER A 141 -9.69 -15.90 -4.27
N LEU A 142 -8.54 -15.27 -4.49
CA LEU A 142 -7.54 -15.07 -3.41
C LEU A 142 -8.13 -14.30 -2.22
N PHE A 143 -8.97 -13.28 -2.46
CA PHE A 143 -9.60 -12.54 -1.35
C PHE A 143 -10.54 -13.41 -0.51
N ARG A 144 -11.25 -14.37 -1.12
CA ARG A 144 -12.09 -15.32 -0.39
C ARG A 144 -11.28 -16.38 0.33
N TYR A 145 -10.20 -16.85 -0.27
CA TYR A 145 -9.28 -17.79 0.35
C TYR A 145 -8.64 -17.22 1.63
N ILE A 146 -8.16 -15.96 1.57
CA ILE A 146 -7.54 -15.30 2.72
C ILE A 146 -8.58 -14.82 3.74
N GLY A 147 -9.67 -14.18 3.28
CA GLY A 147 -10.61 -13.45 4.14
C GLY A 147 -11.91 -14.20 4.49
N GLY A 148 -12.13 -15.35 3.85
CA GLY A 148 -13.32 -16.18 4.09
C GLY A 148 -14.62 -15.52 3.60
N THR A 149 -15.74 -15.97 4.16
CA THR A 149 -17.08 -15.58 3.73
C THR A 149 -17.48 -14.12 3.98
N MET A 150 -16.76 -13.44 4.88
CA MET A 150 -17.02 -12.04 5.24
C MET A 150 -16.19 -11.03 4.45
N ALA A 151 -15.31 -11.48 3.55
CA ALA A 151 -14.51 -10.63 2.67
C ALA A 151 -15.36 -10.04 1.55
N ASN A 152 -15.91 -8.84 1.76
CA ASN A 152 -16.83 -8.20 0.81
C ASN A 152 -16.75 -6.67 0.76
N THR A 153 -15.79 -6.07 1.45
CA THR A 153 -15.64 -4.61 1.53
C THR A 153 -14.61 -4.12 0.51
N LEU A 154 -15.08 -3.40 -0.51
CA LEU A 154 -14.24 -2.71 -1.49
C LEU A 154 -13.58 -1.50 -0.80
N PRO A 155 -12.26 -1.32 -0.96
CA PRO A 155 -11.58 -0.21 -0.28
C PRO A 155 -11.86 1.14 -0.95
N VAL A 156 -11.92 2.22 -0.16
CA VAL A 156 -11.84 3.60 -0.65
C VAL A 156 -10.42 3.85 -1.16
N PRO A 157 -10.25 4.22 -2.43
CA PRO A 157 -8.92 4.46 -2.98
C PRO A 157 -8.39 5.84 -2.58
N MET A 158 -7.12 5.89 -2.17
CA MET A 158 -6.29 7.08 -2.00
C MET A 158 -5.49 7.25 -3.29
N MET A 159 -5.96 8.14 -4.19
CA MET A 159 -5.42 8.29 -5.54
C MET A 159 -4.43 9.44 -5.59
N ASN A 160 -3.14 9.15 -5.74
CA ASN A 160 -2.09 10.15 -5.82
C ASN A 160 -2.11 10.89 -7.17
N VAL A 161 -2.72 12.07 -7.23
CA VAL A 161 -2.91 12.83 -8.48
C VAL A 161 -1.84 13.89 -8.73
N LEU A 162 -1.09 14.32 -7.68
CA LEU A 162 -0.02 15.29 -7.80
C LEU A 162 1.16 14.91 -6.91
N ASN A 163 2.35 14.87 -7.49
CA ASN A 163 3.60 14.47 -6.86
C ASN A 163 4.54 15.64 -6.59
N GLY A 164 5.23 15.57 -5.46
CA GLY A 164 6.37 16.40 -5.09
C GLY A 164 7.42 15.58 -4.34
N GLY A 165 8.12 16.18 -3.40
CA GLY A 165 9.09 15.52 -2.54
C GLY A 165 10.12 14.70 -3.32
N ALA A 166 10.40 13.49 -2.86
CA ALA A 166 11.30 12.55 -3.53
C ALA A 166 10.70 11.93 -4.82
N HIS A 167 9.38 12.00 -5.01
CA HIS A 167 8.68 11.42 -6.16
C HIS A 167 8.66 12.32 -7.41
N ALA A 168 9.17 13.55 -7.31
CA ALA A 168 9.22 14.49 -8.44
C ALA A 168 10.40 15.46 -8.34
N ASP A 169 11.03 15.74 -9.47
CA ASP A 169 12.02 16.81 -9.57
C ASP A 169 11.31 18.15 -9.80
N ASN A 170 10.73 18.70 -8.73
CA ASN A 170 9.99 19.95 -8.72
C ASN A 170 10.20 20.71 -7.39
N THR A 171 9.47 21.81 -7.21
CA THR A 171 9.61 22.75 -6.09
C THR A 171 8.70 22.47 -4.89
N VAL A 172 7.93 21.39 -4.92
CA VAL A 172 6.99 21.00 -3.86
C VAL A 172 7.69 20.10 -2.84
N ASP A 173 7.59 20.40 -1.53
CA ASP A 173 8.23 19.58 -0.49
C ASP A 173 7.47 18.30 -0.19
N PHE A 174 6.14 18.33 -0.17
CA PHE A 174 5.30 17.16 0.14
C PHE A 174 5.26 16.18 -1.02
N GLN A 175 5.35 14.90 -0.68
CA GLN A 175 5.54 13.83 -1.66
C GLN A 175 4.28 13.53 -2.46
N GLU A 176 3.10 13.50 -1.81
CA GLU A 176 1.85 13.08 -2.46
C GLU A 176 0.64 13.92 -2.03
N PHE A 177 -0.16 14.31 -3.02
CA PHE A 177 -1.48 14.91 -2.85
C PHE A 177 -2.52 13.97 -3.45
N MET A 178 -3.34 13.39 -2.59
CA MET A 178 -4.27 12.32 -2.95
C MET A 178 -5.72 12.78 -2.86
N ILE A 179 -6.55 12.30 -3.79
CA ILE A 179 -8.00 12.42 -3.72
C ILE A 179 -8.62 11.13 -3.20
N MET A 180 -9.65 11.26 -2.36
CA MET A 180 -10.39 10.14 -1.77
C MET A 180 -11.87 10.25 -2.10
N PRO A 181 -12.40 9.44 -3.06
CA PRO A 181 -13.80 9.48 -3.48
C PRO A 181 -14.70 8.69 -2.51
N ALA A 182 -14.83 9.14 -1.26
CA ALA A 182 -15.57 8.44 -0.23
C ALA A 182 -17.08 8.77 -0.19
N GLY A 183 -17.57 9.68 -1.01
CA GLY A 183 -19.00 10.05 -1.03
C GLY A 183 -19.83 9.33 -2.10
N PHE A 184 -19.41 8.14 -2.53
CA PHE A 184 -20.09 7.32 -3.53
C PHE A 184 -20.68 6.04 -2.91
N SER A 185 -21.59 5.38 -3.65
CA SER A 185 -22.28 4.17 -3.20
C SER A 185 -21.62 2.88 -3.71
N SER A 186 -20.77 2.96 -4.73
CA SER A 186 -20.05 1.83 -5.33
C SER A 186 -18.60 2.16 -5.58
N TYR A 187 -17.76 1.13 -5.65
CA TYR A 187 -16.36 1.29 -6.01
C TYR A 187 -16.21 1.77 -7.47
N SER A 188 -17.01 1.24 -8.38
CA SER A 188 -17.00 1.61 -9.80
C SER A 188 -17.31 3.10 -10.01
N ASP A 189 -18.29 3.67 -9.29
CA ASP A 189 -18.59 5.12 -9.36
C ASP A 189 -17.47 5.94 -8.74
N ALA A 190 -16.89 5.49 -7.63
CA ALA A 190 -15.73 6.12 -7.00
C ALA A 190 -14.52 6.16 -7.94
N LEU A 191 -14.20 5.04 -8.60
CA LEU A 191 -13.10 4.97 -9.56
C LEU A 191 -13.34 5.86 -10.78
N ARG A 192 -14.57 5.86 -11.34
CA ARG A 192 -14.96 6.75 -12.45
C ARG A 192 -14.75 8.21 -12.07
N SER A 193 -15.26 8.62 -10.94
CA SER A 193 -15.15 10.02 -10.49
C SER A 193 -13.69 10.46 -10.28
N GLY A 194 -12.86 9.54 -9.78
CA GLY A 194 -11.41 9.76 -9.69
C GLY A 194 -10.77 9.99 -11.06
N ALA A 195 -11.12 9.15 -12.06
CA ALA A 195 -10.61 9.28 -13.42
C ALA A 195 -11.03 10.60 -14.08
N GLU A 196 -12.28 11.01 -13.90
CA GLU A 196 -12.80 12.30 -14.39
C GLU A 196 -12.07 13.47 -13.72
N THR A 197 -11.81 13.39 -12.41
CA THR A 197 -11.03 14.39 -11.67
C THR A 197 -9.58 14.45 -12.16
N PHE A 198 -8.94 13.32 -12.40
CA PHE A 198 -7.57 13.24 -12.93
C PHE A 198 -7.47 13.91 -14.31
N HIS A 199 -8.45 13.69 -15.20
CA HIS A 199 -8.50 14.35 -16.49
C HIS A 199 -8.81 15.87 -16.39
N ALA A 200 -9.66 16.28 -15.45
CA ALA A 200 -9.90 17.69 -15.15
C ALA A 200 -8.62 18.38 -14.66
N LEU A 201 -7.86 17.73 -13.77
CA LEU A 201 -6.56 18.24 -13.31
C LEU A 201 -5.58 18.39 -14.47
N LYS A 202 -5.50 17.41 -15.37
CA LYS A 202 -4.65 17.51 -16.57
C LYS A 202 -5.00 18.71 -17.43
N ALA A 203 -6.29 18.94 -17.68
CA ALA A 203 -6.78 20.08 -18.45
C ALA A 203 -6.47 21.41 -17.74
N LEU A 204 -6.65 21.48 -16.43
CA LEU A 204 -6.34 22.64 -15.62
C LEU A 204 -4.85 22.98 -15.66
N LEU A 205 -3.96 22.01 -15.44
CA LEU A 205 -2.51 22.22 -15.53
C LEU A 205 -2.10 22.75 -16.91
N LYS A 206 -2.62 22.17 -17.99
CA LYS A 206 -2.38 22.66 -19.36
C LYS A 206 -2.83 24.09 -19.55
N SER A 207 -4.01 24.47 -19.05
CA SER A 207 -4.55 25.84 -19.18
C SER A 207 -3.70 26.88 -18.46
N LYS A 208 -2.97 26.45 -17.42
CA LYS A 208 -2.04 27.30 -16.66
C LYS A 208 -0.59 27.25 -17.22
N GLY A 209 -0.33 26.51 -18.31
CA GLY A 209 1.00 26.35 -18.89
C GLY A 209 1.93 25.47 -18.06
N LEU A 210 1.38 24.64 -17.15
CA LEU A 210 2.12 23.76 -16.27
C LEU A 210 2.34 22.37 -16.90
N SER A 211 3.43 21.67 -16.47
CA SER A 211 3.74 20.32 -16.93
C SER A 211 2.65 19.32 -16.57
N THR A 212 2.34 18.42 -17.51
CA THR A 212 1.48 17.24 -17.28
C THR A 212 2.28 15.93 -17.39
N SER A 213 3.60 16.00 -17.25
CA SER A 213 4.43 14.80 -17.05
C SER A 213 4.09 14.17 -15.71
N VAL A 214 4.18 12.84 -15.65
CA VAL A 214 3.84 12.07 -14.46
C VAL A 214 5.08 11.54 -13.77
N GLY A 215 5.03 11.45 -12.44
CA GLY A 215 6.04 10.81 -11.61
C GLY A 215 5.92 9.27 -11.61
N ASP A 216 6.70 8.64 -10.75
CA ASP A 216 6.80 7.18 -10.64
C ASP A 216 5.46 6.50 -10.28
N GLU A 217 4.60 7.19 -9.58
CA GLU A 217 3.28 6.68 -9.16
C GLU A 217 2.12 7.14 -10.06
N GLY A 218 2.43 7.83 -11.16
CA GLY A 218 1.44 8.24 -12.17
C GLY A 218 0.74 9.57 -11.90
N GLY A 219 0.97 10.24 -10.76
CA GLY A 219 0.50 11.60 -10.49
C GLY A 219 1.29 12.64 -11.29
N PHE A 220 0.68 13.80 -11.56
CA PHE A 220 1.36 14.90 -12.26
C PHE A 220 2.46 15.51 -11.39
N ALA A 221 3.52 16.00 -12.01
CA ALA A 221 4.69 16.57 -11.34
C ALA A 221 5.00 18.00 -11.84
N PRO A 222 4.09 18.98 -11.72
CA PRO A 222 4.34 20.34 -12.14
C PRO A 222 5.27 21.07 -11.19
N ASN A 223 5.98 22.10 -11.68
CA ASN A 223 6.64 23.08 -10.83
C ASN A 223 5.62 24.08 -10.31
N LEU A 224 5.44 24.14 -8.99
CA LEU A 224 4.48 25.00 -8.31
C LEU A 224 5.22 25.94 -7.34
N ARG A 225 4.54 27.00 -6.92
CA ARG A 225 5.16 28.01 -6.03
C ARG A 225 5.24 27.58 -4.58
N SER A 226 4.33 26.68 -4.16
CA SER A 226 4.23 26.21 -2.77
C SER A 226 3.43 24.91 -2.66
N ASN A 227 3.42 24.29 -1.47
CA ASN A 227 2.57 23.15 -1.15
C ASN A 227 1.08 23.53 -1.16
N GLU A 228 0.75 24.78 -0.79
CA GLU A 228 -0.62 25.31 -0.82
C GLU A 228 -1.17 25.36 -2.26
N GLU A 229 -0.36 25.83 -3.22
CA GLU A 229 -0.78 25.83 -4.63
C GLU A 229 -1.09 24.43 -5.14
N ALA A 230 -0.37 23.40 -4.65
CA ALA A 230 -0.62 22.01 -5.04
C ALA A 230 -2.00 21.52 -4.56
N ILE A 231 -2.34 21.71 -3.29
CA ILE A 231 -3.64 21.27 -2.75
C ILE A 231 -4.78 22.08 -3.34
N GLU A 232 -4.60 23.40 -3.57
CA GLU A 232 -5.60 24.26 -4.19
C GLU A 232 -5.92 23.85 -5.64
N LEU A 233 -4.90 23.45 -6.41
CA LEU A 233 -5.10 22.91 -7.78
C LEU A 233 -5.88 21.59 -7.77
N VAL A 234 -5.64 20.73 -6.81
CA VAL A 234 -6.39 19.47 -6.65
C VAL A 234 -7.86 19.78 -6.31
N ILE A 235 -8.11 20.69 -5.38
CA ILE A 235 -9.47 21.13 -5.02
C ILE A 235 -10.20 21.77 -6.22
N GLU A 236 -9.51 22.66 -6.96
CA GLU A 236 -10.05 23.27 -8.18
C GLU A 236 -10.42 22.22 -9.23
N ALA A 237 -9.57 21.18 -9.38
CA ALA A 237 -9.82 20.10 -10.34
C ALA A 237 -11.04 19.26 -9.98
N ILE A 238 -11.25 18.94 -8.69
CA ILE A 238 -12.47 18.25 -8.22
C ILE A 238 -13.73 19.05 -8.58
N GLY A 239 -13.71 20.36 -8.31
CA GLY A 239 -14.81 21.26 -8.67
C GLY A 239 -15.06 21.34 -10.18
N LYS A 240 -13.99 21.38 -11.00
CA LYS A 240 -14.09 21.38 -12.47
C LYS A 240 -14.62 20.05 -13.04
N ALA A 241 -14.39 18.94 -12.34
CA ALA A 241 -14.98 17.65 -12.68
C ALA A 241 -16.47 17.55 -12.27
N GLY A 242 -17.02 18.58 -11.61
CA GLY A 242 -18.43 18.63 -11.19
C GLY A 242 -18.71 17.99 -9.84
N TYR A 243 -17.68 17.68 -9.04
CA TYR A 243 -17.81 17.04 -7.75
C TYR A 243 -17.63 18.03 -6.59
N LYS A 244 -18.15 17.65 -5.41
CA LYS A 244 -18.03 18.42 -4.19
C LYS A 244 -16.90 17.86 -3.32
N VAL A 245 -16.02 18.75 -2.88
CA VAL A 245 -15.03 18.47 -1.84
C VAL A 245 -15.54 19.06 -0.50
N GLY A 246 -15.32 18.36 0.60
CA GLY A 246 -15.83 18.82 1.89
C GLY A 246 -14.83 18.66 3.02
N LEU A 247 -14.94 19.56 4.00
CA LEU A 247 -14.26 19.45 5.29
C LEU A 247 -15.01 18.47 6.20
N PRO A 248 -14.30 17.72 7.05
CA PRO A 248 -14.92 17.05 8.19
C PRO A 248 -15.66 18.12 9.03
N THR A 249 -16.95 17.92 9.28
CA THR A 249 -17.70 18.84 10.15
C THR A 249 -17.47 18.48 11.62
N ASP A 250 -17.48 19.48 12.53
CA ASP A 250 -17.34 19.29 13.99
C ASP A 250 -18.40 18.35 14.62
N LYS A 251 -19.39 17.94 13.84
CA LYS A 251 -20.48 17.03 14.26
C LYS A 251 -20.32 15.61 13.75
N GLY A 252 -19.12 15.18 13.33
CA GLY A 252 -18.83 13.80 12.94
C GLY A 252 -19.44 13.34 11.61
N GLY A 253 -19.84 14.27 10.73
CA GLY A 253 -20.39 13.94 9.42
C GLY A 253 -19.70 14.69 8.30
N LEU A 254 -19.29 13.98 7.25
CA LEU A 254 -18.67 14.57 6.06
C LEU A 254 -19.69 15.24 5.11
N GLY A 255 -20.93 15.42 5.57
CA GLY A 255 -22.00 16.08 4.82
C GLY A 255 -22.27 15.41 3.45
N ASP A 256 -22.54 16.23 2.43
CA ASP A 256 -22.75 15.81 1.03
C ASP A 256 -21.46 15.81 0.19
N ALA A 257 -20.28 15.96 0.82
CA ALA A 257 -18.99 15.88 0.13
C ALA A 257 -18.80 14.52 -0.55
N GLN A 258 -18.32 14.54 -1.78
CA GLN A 258 -18.00 13.35 -2.56
C GLN A 258 -16.52 13.00 -2.46
N PHE A 259 -15.66 14.02 -2.34
CA PHE A 259 -14.22 13.88 -2.21
C PHE A 259 -13.70 14.51 -0.92
N MET A 260 -12.63 13.94 -0.42
CA MET A 260 -11.73 14.49 0.58
C MET A 260 -10.31 14.40 0.09
N ILE A 261 -9.39 15.08 0.78
CA ILE A 261 -7.97 15.09 0.45
C ILE A 261 -7.21 14.25 1.48
N ALA A 262 -6.25 13.46 0.99
CA ALA A 262 -5.23 12.85 1.80
C ALA A 262 -3.85 13.36 1.36
N LEU A 263 -2.92 13.42 2.31
CA LEU A 263 -1.56 13.87 2.08
C LEU A 263 -0.56 12.81 2.56
N ASP A 264 0.54 12.72 1.84
CA ASP A 264 1.77 12.07 2.32
C ASP A 264 2.92 13.06 2.15
N PRO A 265 3.30 13.80 3.19
CA PRO A 265 4.47 14.67 3.15
C PRO A 265 5.78 13.92 3.16
N ALA A 266 5.84 12.66 3.65
CA ALA A 266 7.05 11.90 3.90
C ALA A 266 8.05 12.70 4.76
N SER A 267 7.62 13.08 5.97
CA SER A 267 8.32 14.12 6.77
C SER A 267 9.75 13.73 7.18
N SER A 268 10.10 12.44 7.20
CA SER A 268 11.48 11.98 7.43
C SER A 268 12.46 12.54 6.40
N GLU A 269 12.04 12.79 5.13
CA GLU A 269 12.89 13.28 4.05
C GLU A 269 13.38 14.74 4.26
N PHE A 270 12.64 15.52 5.02
CA PHE A 270 13.00 16.89 5.34
C PHE A 270 13.22 17.15 6.83
N TYR A 271 13.34 16.09 7.63
CA TYR A 271 13.72 16.17 9.04
C TYR A 271 15.24 16.17 9.19
N ASP A 272 15.78 17.18 9.88
CA ASP A 272 17.18 17.25 10.27
C ASP A 272 17.33 16.71 11.70
N SER A 273 17.82 15.48 11.82
CA SER A 273 17.94 14.78 13.11
C SER A 273 18.96 15.43 14.05
N GLN A 274 19.97 16.16 13.53
CA GLN A 274 20.96 16.86 14.33
C GLN A 274 20.39 18.14 14.96
N LYS A 275 19.62 18.88 14.16
CA LYS A 275 18.94 20.11 14.62
C LYS A 275 17.61 19.82 15.31
N LYS A 276 17.06 18.63 15.15
CA LYS A 276 15.69 18.24 15.54
C LYS A 276 14.64 19.21 14.97
N LYS A 277 14.74 19.47 13.66
CA LYS A 277 13.87 20.38 12.92
C LYS A 277 13.44 19.83 11.57
N TYR A 278 12.24 20.20 11.16
CA TYR A 278 11.72 20.01 9.81
C TYR A 278 12.12 21.20 8.96
N VAL A 279 12.68 20.96 7.76
CA VAL A 279 13.19 22.02 6.87
C VAL A 279 12.55 21.86 5.49
N PHE A 280 11.72 22.80 5.09
CA PHE A 280 11.11 22.81 3.75
C PHE A 280 12.14 23.23 2.71
N LYS A 281 12.96 22.28 2.26
CA LYS A 281 14.15 22.51 1.44
C LYS A 281 13.86 23.03 0.03
N LYS A 282 12.69 22.66 -0.53
CA LYS A 282 12.32 22.98 -1.91
C LYS A 282 11.55 24.28 -2.01
N SER A 283 10.57 24.50 -1.14
CA SER A 283 9.68 25.68 -1.16
C SER A 283 10.20 26.84 -0.31
N SER A 284 9.71 27.00 0.91
CA SER A 284 9.85 28.23 1.73
C SER A 284 11.16 28.37 2.47
N LYS A 285 11.99 27.32 2.57
CA LYS A 285 13.19 27.24 3.43
C LYS A 285 12.87 27.39 4.93
N GLN A 286 11.63 27.26 5.34
CA GLN A 286 11.21 27.37 6.72
C GLN A 286 11.76 26.22 7.55
N GLU A 287 12.23 26.51 8.76
CA GLU A 287 12.63 25.54 9.77
C GLU A 287 11.60 25.49 10.89
N LEU A 288 11.06 24.31 11.20
CA LEU A 288 10.02 24.10 12.21
C LEU A 288 10.49 23.09 13.26
N SER A 289 10.24 23.37 14.54
CA SER A 289 10.31 22.35 15.60
C SER A 289 9.17 21.35 15.47
N SER A 290 9.22 20.22 16.22
CA SER A 290 8.13 19.24 16.24
C SER A 290 6.79 19.86 16.64
N LEU A 291 6.77 20.75 17.64
CA LEU A 291 5.55 21.47 18.01
C LEU A 291 5.04 22.36 16.87
N GLN A 292 5.92 23.15 16.23
CA GLN A 292 5.55 24.02 15.13
C GLN A 292 5.06 23.24 13.90
N MET A 293 5.62 22.04 13.65
CA MET A 293 5.15 21.16 12.59
C MET A 293 3.76 20.60 12.89
N ALA A 294 3.49 20.21 14.14
CA ALA A 294 2.15 19.80 14.53
C ALA A 294 1.12 20.95 14.44
N GLU A 295 1.50 22.19 14.79
CA GLU A 295 0.68 23.39 14.59
C GLU A 295 0.44 23.71 13.12
N TYR A 296 1.43 23.47 12.27
CA TYR A 296 1.29 23.59 10.82
C TYR A 296 0.21 22.62 10.28
N TRP A 297 0.24 21.36 10.71
CA TRP A 297 -0.78 20.37 10.32
C TRP A 297 -2.16 20.69 10.92
N GLU A 298 -2.23 21.18 12.15
CA GLU A 298 -3.49 21.62 12.76
C GLU A 298 -4.14 22.73 11.95
N LYS A 299 -3.34 23.70 11.50
CA LYS A 299 -3.81 24.79 10.62
C LYS A 299 -4.28 24.24 9.27
N TRP A 300 -3.48 23.38 8.61
CA TRP A 300 -3.82 22.81 7.31
C TRP A 300 -5.11 21.98 7.37
N ALA A 301 -5.28 21.17 8.41
CA ALA A 301 -6.49 20.39 8.63
C ALA A 301 -7.74 21.25 8.95
N SER A 302 -7.54 22.53 9.31
CA SER A 302 -8.63 23.50 9.50
C SER A 302 -8.94 24.27 8.24
N ASP A 303 -7.92 24.56 7.41
CA ASP A 303 -8.06 25.39 6.21
C ASP A 303 -8.48 24.56 4.98
N TYR A 304 -8.10 23.27 4.92
CA TYR A 304 -8.29 22.39 3.76
C TYR A 304 -9.10 21.13 4.13
N PRO A 305 -9.77 20.48 3.15
CA PRO A 305 -10.61 19.31 3.36
C PRO A 305 -9.78 18.03 3.54
N ILE A 306 -8.82 18.04 4.49
CA ILE A 306 -7.88 16.97 4.76
C ILE A 306 -8.51 15.99 5.75
N ILE A 307 -8.67 14.73 5.33
CA ILE A 307 -9.16 13.63 6.16
C ILE A 307 -8.04 12.70 6.64
N SER A 308 -6.91 12.67 5.94
CA SER A 308 -5.81 11.75 6.24
C SER A 308 -4.46 12.40 5.98
N ILE A 309 -3.51 12.21 6.90
CA ILE A 309 -2.10 12.62 6.77
C ILE A 309 -1.24 11.39 7.09
N GLU A 310 -0.46 10.95 6.11
CA GLU A 310 0.53 9.89 6.25
C GLU A 310 1.88 10.51 6.59
N ASP A 311 2.61 9.94 7.53
CA ASP A 311 3.93 10.39 7.99
C ASP A 311 4.06 11.91 8.13
N GLY A 312 3.08 12.51 8.83
CA GLY A 312 3.08 13.95 9.14
C GLY A 312 4.23 14.39 10.04
N MET A 313 4.90 13.44 10.69
CA MET A 313 6.11 13.60 11.49
C MET A 313 7.15 12.56 11.08
N ALA A 314 8.42 12.78 11.41
CA ALA A 314 9.50 11.84 11.10
C ALA A 314 9.38 10.52 11.89
N GLU A 315 9.89 9.42 11.34
CA GLU A 315 9.74 8.04 11.82
C GLU A 315 10.23 7.79 13.26
N ASP A 316 11.17 8.59 13.75
CA ASP A 316 11.71 8.49 15.13
C ASP A 316 11.34 9.69 16.03
N ASP A 317 10.54 10.66 15.54
CA ASP A 317 10.04 11.80 16.33
C ASP A 317 8.75 11.42 17.09
N TRP A 318 8.85 10.45 18.00
CA TRP A 318 7.73 9.96 18.80
C TRP A 318 7.03 11.06 19.63
N GLU A 319 7.78 12.06 20.09
CA GLU A 319 7.22 13.20 20.82
C GLU A 319 6.39 14.08 19.90
N GLY A 320 6.90 14.36 18.69
CA GLY A 320 6.17 15.10 17.67
C GLY A 320 4.90 14.37 17.24
N TRP A 321 4.96 13.05 17.03
CA TRP A 321 3.80 12.22 16.75
C TRP A 321 2.74 12.29 17.86
N LYS A 322 3.17 12.29 19.14
CA LYS A 322 2.23 12.41 20.25
C LYS A 322 1.54 13.77 20.25
N ILE A 323 2.29 14.86 20.07
CA ILE A 323 1.73 16.22 19.99
C ILE A 323 0.73 16.31 18.81
N LEU A 324 1.09 15.79 17.65
CA LEU A 324 0.23 15.79 16.47
C LEU A 324 -1.07 15.01 16.71
N THR A 325 -0.95 13.81 17.30
CA THR A 325 -2.11 12.96 17.60
C THR A 325 -3.06 13.63 18.58
N ASP A 326 -2.54 14.23 19.64
CA ASP A 326 -3.35 14.94 20.64
C ASP A 326 -4.08 16.15 20.04
N LYS A 327 -3.47 16.86 19.06
CA LYS A 327 -4.05 18.04 18.43
C LYS A 327 -5.15 17.71 17.42
N ILE A 328 -4.94 16.73 16.55
CA ILE A 328 -5.84 16.51 15.40
C ILE A 328 -6.30 15.05 15.20
N GLY A 329 -5.79 14.09 15.97
CA GLY A 329 -6.10 12.67 15.79
C GLY A 329 -7.57 12.28 15.98
N SER A 330 -8.38 13.14 16.63
CA SER A 330 -9.83 12.93 16.77
C SER A 330 -10.64 13.33 15.53
N ARG A 331 -10.03 14.03 14.56
CA ARG A 331 -10.70 14.53 13.34
C ARG A 331 -9.94 14.26 12.04
N VAL A 332 -8.70 13.79 12.13
CA VAL A 332 -7.85 13.45 10.99
C VAL A 332 -7.25 12.06 11.19
N GLN A 333 -7.33 11.23 10.18
CA GLN A 333 -6.61 9.96 10.16
C GLN A 333 -5.11 10.23 10.04
N LEU A 334 -4.35 9.76 11.02
CA LEU A 334 -2.90 9.88 11.08
C LEU A 334 -2.29 8.51 10.81
N VAL A 335 -1.73 8.35 9.61
CA VAL A 335 -1.20 7.08 9.12
C VAL A 335 0.30 7.01 9.36
N GLY A 336 0.75 5.97 10.05
CA GLY A 336 2.19 5.66 10.15
C GLY A 336 2.61 4.69 9.05
N ASP A 337 3.49 5.16 8.14
CA ASP A 337 4.22 4.34 7.16
C ASP A 337 5.62 4.02 7.71
N ASP A 338 6.58 4.92 7.58
CA ASP A 338 7.95 4.73 8.10
C ASP A 338 7.95 4.60 9.64
N LEU A 339 6.97 5.20 10.32
CA LEU A 339 6.77 5.04 11.75
C LEU A 339 6.58 3.57 12.15
N PHE A 340 5.78 2.79 11.42
CA PHE A 340 5.38 1.43 11.79
C PHE A 340 5.97 0.34 10.90
N VAL A 341 6.32 0.63 9.65
CA VAL A 341 6.91 -0.27 8.65
C VAL A 341 6.23 -1.65 8.57
N THR A 342 4.88 -1.67 8.67
CA THR A 342 4.07 -2.92 8.71
C THR A 342 4.49 -3.88 9.84
N ASN A 343 5.23 -3.40 10.84
CA ASN A 343 5.80 -4.21 11.91
C ASN A 343 4.94 -4.19 13.17
N SER A 344 4.43 -5.35 13.58
CA SER A 344 3.55 -5.50 14.74
C SER A 344 4.19 -5.00 16.04
N LYS A 345 5.51 -5.09 16.21
CA LYS A 345 6.22 -4.62 17.43
C LYS A 345 6.22 -3.09 17.50
N ARG A 346 6.53 -2.42 16.37
CA ARG A 346 6.50 -0.95 16.30
C ARG A 346 5.07 -0.42 16.42
N LEU A 347 4.10 -1.10 15.79
CA LEU A 347 2.69 -0.75 15.96
C LEU A 347 2.24 -0.86 17.42
N LEU A 348 2.62 -1.94 18.11
CA LEU A 348 2.29 -2.11 19.54
C LEU A 348 2.92 -1.01 20.42
N GLU A 349 4.14 -0.58 20.10
CA GLU A 349 4.78 0.57 20.75
C GLU A 349 3.98 1.86 20.52
N GLY A 350 3.57 2.13 19.27
CA GLY A 350 2.74 3.30 18.94
C GLY A 350 1.39 3.30 19.65
N ILE A 351 0.72 2.14 19.69
CA ILE A 351 -0.52 1.95 20.44
C ILE A 351 -0.30 2.26 21.93
N GLY A 352 0.76 1.73 22.53
CA GLY A 352 1.09 1.96 23.94
C GLY A 352 1.42 3.43 24.26
N ARG A 353 1.96 4.17 23.31
CA ARG A 353 2.25 5.61 23.41
C ARG A 353 1.04 6.49 23.06
N GLY A 354 -0.02 5.92 22.45
CA GLY A 354 -1.19 6.67 21.97
C GLY A 354 -0.84 7.64 20.84
N VAL A 355 -0.08 7.17 19.85
CA VAL A 355 0.36 7.96 18.68
C VAL A 355 -0.20 7.37 17.39
N ALA A 356 -0.56 8.23 16.41
CA ALA A 356 -1.28 7.88 15.21
C ALA A 356 -2.66 7.24 15.49
N ASN A 357 -3.40 6.84 14.47
CA ASN A 357 -4.66 6.09 14.57
C ASN A 357 -4.90 5.20 13.36
N SER A 358 -3.89 5.08 12.48
CA SER A 358 -3.89 4.25 11.29
C SER A 358 -2.48 3.75 10.97
N ILE A 359 -2.39 2.62 10.28
CA ILE A 359 -1.12 2.06 9.78
C ILE A 359 -1.18 1.88 8.27
N LEU A 360 -0.08 2.23 7.57
CA LEU A 360 0.12 1.82 6.19
C LEU A 360 0.65 0.39 6.15
N ILE A 361 0.13 -0.42 5.24
CA ILE A 361 0.48 -1.83 5.09
C ILE A 361 1.17 -2.04 3.75
N LYS A 362 2.47 -2.25 3.79
CA LYS A 362 3.29 -2.60 2.64
C LYS A 362 3.86 -4.01 2.82
N VAL A 363 3.39 -4.97 2.06
CA VAL A 363 3.71 -6.40 2.24
C VAL A 363 5.22 -6.69 2.24
N ASN A 364 6.01 -5.92 1.47
CA ASN A 364 7.45 -6.12 1.38
C ASN A 364 8.24 -5.50 2.54
N GLN A 365 7.64 -4.59 3.34
CA GLN A 365 8.30 -4.03 4.54
C GLN A 365 8.46 -5.07 5.65
N ILE A 366 7.65 -6.14 5.63
CA ILE A 366 7.69 -7.21 6.62
C ILE A 366 8.08 -8.57 6.02
N GLY A 367 7.67 -8.89 4.79
CA GLY A 367 8.20 -9.97 3.97
C GLY A 367 7.45 -11.29 4.00
N THR A 368 6.32 -11.43 4.71
CA THR A 368 5.40 -12.57 4.61
C THR A 368 3.94 -12.14 4.68
N LEU A 369 3.04 -12.95 4.11
CA LEU A 369 1.60 -12.72 4.20
C LEU A 369 1.10 -12.85 5.64
N THR A 370 1.56 -13.84 6.37
CA THR A 370 1.16 -14.08 7.77
C THR A 370 1.49 -12.89 8.67
N GLU A 371 2.72 -12.35 8.61
CA GLU A 371 3.09 -11.17 9.39
C GLU A 371 2.30 -9.93 8.96
N THR A 372 2.02 -9.78 7.65
CA THR A 372 1.16 -8.72 7.12
C THR A 372 -0.26 -8.77 7.73
N LEU A 373 -0.88 -9.95 7.73
CA LEU A 373 -2.21 -10.17 8.31
C LEU A 373 -2.22 -9.97 9.83
N GLN A 374 -1.14 -10.36 10.52
CA GLN A 374 -0.97 -10.10 11.96
C GLN A 374 -0.94 -8.60 12.27
N ALA A 375 -0.21 -7.80 11.48
CA ALA A 375 -0.17 -6.35 11.66
C ALA A 375 -1.54 -5.70 11.43
N ILE A 376 -2.28 -6.12 10.39
CA ILE A 376 -3.65 -5.64 10.11
C ILE A 376 -4.59 -6.01 11.27
N ASN A 377 -4.55 -7.24 11.75
CA ASN A 377 -5.39 -7.70 12.86
C ASN A 377 -5.07 -6.97 14.17
N LEU A 378 -3.79 -6.74 14.45
CA LEU A 378 -3.36 -5.96 15.61
C LEU A 378 -3.90 -4.52 15.57
N ALA A 379 -3.78 -3.85 14.42
CA ALA A 379 -4.33 -2.52 14.18
C ALA A 379 -5.84 -2.50 14.46
N LYS A 380 -6.58 -3.39 13.79
CA LYS A 380 -8.05 -3.48 13.90
C LYS A 380 -8.52 -3.74 15.32
N SER A 381 -7.84 -4.62 16.06
CA SER A 381 -8.18 -4.98 17.45
C SER A 381 -7.92 -3.85 18.44
N ASN A 382 -7.10 -2.87 18.09
CA ASN A 382 -6.78 -1.72 18.91
C ASN A 382 -7.40 -0.40 18.41
N GLY A 383 -8.40 -0.48 17.52
CA GLY A 383 -9.12 0.71 17.05
C GLY A 383 -8.43 1.50 15.93
N TYR A 384 -7.26 1.05 15.46
CA TYR A 384 -6.57 1.65 14.30
C TYR A 384 -7.21 1.20 13.00
N THR A 385 -7.21 2.07 12.00
CA THR A 385 -7.50 1.71 10.60
C THR A 385 -6.24 1.18 9.93
N SER A 386 -6.42 0.55 8.76
CA SER A 386 -5.31 0.08 7.92
C SER A 386 -5.52 0.55 6.49
N VAL A 387 -4.45 1.04 5.86
CA VAL A 387 -4.42 1.39 4.45
C VAL A 387 -3.50 0.41 3.74
N ILE A 388 -4.04 -0.42 2.84
CA ILE A 388 -3.22 -1.34 2.05
C ILE A 388 -2.51 -0.56 0.94
N SER A 389 -1.20 -0.71 0.83
CA SER A 389 -0.39 0.18 -0.01
C SER A 389 0.48 -0.57 -1.00
N HIS A 390 0.67 0.06 -2.16
CA HIS A 390 1.69 -0.26 -3.14
C HIS A 390 3.09 0.22 -2.69
N ARG A 391 4.07 0.05 -3.56
CA ARG A 391 5.38 0.72 -3.49
C ARG A 391 5.61 1.56 -4.75
N SER A 392 6.66 2.40 -4.72
CA SER A 392 7.04 3.21 -5.88
C SER A 392 7.48 2.35 -7.08
N GLY A 393 8.18 1.24 -6.86
CA GLY A 393 8.48 0.22 -7.87
C GLY A 393 7.47 -0.93 -7.81
N GLU A 394 6.55 -0.98 -8.77
CA GLU A 394 5.47 -1.96 -8.86
C GLU A 394 5.62 -2.85 -10.09
N THR A 395 4.82 -3.90 -10.13
CA THR A 395 4.60 -4.76 -11.28
C THR A 395 3.11 -4.80 -11.61
N GLU A 396 2.68 -5.63 -12.57
CA GLU A 396 1.26 -5.87 -12.83
C GLU A 396 0.59 -6.77 -11.76
N ASP A 397 1.34 -7.28 -10.79
CA ASP A 397 0.78 -8.07 -9.69
C ASP A 397 -0.26 -7.27 -8.91
N SER A 398 -1.47 -7.81 -8.76
CA SER A 398 -2.62 -7.15 -8.12
C SER A 398 -2.94 -7.70 -6.73
N THR A 399 -2.03 -8.45 -6.11
CA THR A 399 -2.25 -9.14 -4.83
C THR A 399 -2.72 -8.18 -3.73
N ILE A 400 -2.21 -6.95 -3.67
CA ILE A 400 -2.62 -5.97 -2.65
C ILE A 400 -4.11 -5.57 -2.76
N ALA A 401 -4.68 -5.58 -3.96
CA ALA A 401 -6.13 -5.37 -4.15
C ALA A 401 -6.94 -6.52 -3.52
N GLN A 402 -6.49 -7.75 -3.71
CA GLN A 402 -7.09 -8.94 -3.10
C GLN A 402 -6.96 -8.91 -1.56
N ILE A 403 -5.79 -8.53 -1.02
CA ILE A 403 -5.56 -8.40 0.43
C ILE A 403 -6.47 -7.31 1.04
N ALA A 404 -6.66 -6.18 0.35
CA ALA A 404 -7.51 -5.09 0.84
C ALA A 404 -8.97 -5.57 1.05
N VAL A 405 -9.50 -6.35 0.12
CA VAL A 405 -10.85 -6.93 0.24
C VAL A 405 -10.88 -8.08 1.22
N ALA A 406 -9.89 -8.98 1.20
CA ALA A 406 -9.77 -10.11 2.12
C ALA A 406 -9.85 -9.69 3.59
N THR A 407 -9.18 -8.60 3.91
CA THR A 407 -9.09 -8.10 5.29
C THR A 407 -10.19 -7.10 5.66
N ASN A 408 -11.05 -6.71 4.68
CA ASN A 408 -11.97 -5.59 4.85
C ASN A 408 -11.25 -4.36 5.42
N ALA A 409 -10.07 -4.03 4.89
CA ALA A 409 -9.24 -2.91 5.35
C ALA A 409 -9.95 -1.55 5.15
N GLY A 410 -10.83 -1.47 4.16
CA GLY A 410 -11.62 -0.31 3.85
C GLY A 410 -10.90 0.80 3.08
N GLN A 411 -9.57 0.72 2.95
CA GLN A 411 -8.75 1.71 2.26
C GLN A 411 -7.60 1.07 1.47
N ILE A 412 -7.25 1.66 0.32
CA ILE A 412 -6.09 1.26 -0.49
C ILE A 412 -5.40 2.49 -1.07
N LYS A 413 -4.06 2.51 -1.00
CA LYS A 413 -3.18 3.50 -1.62
C LYS A 413 -2.38 2.80 -2.71
N THR A 414 -2.69 3.07 -4.00
CA THR A 414 -2.05 2.36 -5.11
C THR A 414 -1.72 3.26 -6.30
N GLY A 415 -1.31 4.50 -6.00
CA GLY A 415 -0.87 5.48 -6.98
C GLY A 415 -2.01 6.19 -7.70
N SER A 416 -1.72 6.73 -8.86
CA SER A 416 -2.64 7.53 -9.65
C SER A 416 -3.44 6.69 -10.66
N LEU A 417 -4.24 7.39 -11.46
CA LEU A 417 -5.08 6.84 -12.53
C LEU A 417 -4.35 6.82 -13.88
N SER A 418 -3.06 6.56 -13.83
CA SER A 418 -2.19 6.38 -14.99
C SER A 418 -1.10 5.35 -14.63
N ARG A 419 -0.40 4.79 -15.65
CA ARG A 419 0.56 3.68 -15.58
C ARG A 419 -0.12 2.33 -15.31
N SER A 420 0.22 1.33 -16.11
CA SER A 420 -0.45 0.01 -16.09
C SER A 420 -0.27 -0.74 -14.78
N ASP A 421 0.88 -0.57 -14.12
CA ASP A 421 1.20 -1.13 -12.82
C ASP A 421 0.27 -0.65 -11.70
N ARG A 422 -0.22 0.60 -11.77
CA ARG A 422 -1.23 1.14 -10.85
C ARG A 422 -2.63 0.70 -11.25
N MET A 423 -2.96 0.84 -12.54
CA MET A 423 -4.28 0.46 -13.06
C MET A 423 -4.59 -1.02 -12.88
N ALA A 424 -3.59 -1.91 -12.83
CA ALA A 424 -3.78 -3.34 -12.57
C ALA A 424 -4.56 -3.58 -11.26
N LYS A 425 -4.23 -2.84 -10.18
CA LYS A 425 -4.88 -2.96 -8.87
C LYS A 425 -6.30 -2.40 -8.89
N TYR A 426 -6.50 -1.23 -9.52
CA TYR A 426 -7.83 -0.63 -9.67
C TYR A 426 -8.76 -1.52 -10.49
N ASN A 427 -8.26 -2.08 -11.60
CA ASN A 427 -9.02 -2.98 -12.45
C ASN A 427 -9.34 -4.30 -11.74
N GLU A 428 -8.45 -4.78 -10.86
CA GLU A 428 -8.71 -5.97 -10.06
C GLU A 428 -9.86 -5.73 -9.08
N LEU A 429 -9.92 -4.58 -8.44
CA LEU A 429 -11.04 -4.23 -7.56
C LEU A 429 -12.38 -4.14 -8.31
N LEU A 430 -12.41 -3.71 -9.59
CA LEU A 430 -13.61 -3.78 -10.42
C LEU A 430 -14.05 -5.24 -10.68
N ARG A 431 -13.10 -6.16 -10.92
CA ARG A 431 -13.41 -7.58 -11.09
C ARG A 431 -13.96 -8.18 -9.79
N ILE A 432 -13.37 -7.82 -8.65
CA ILE A 432 -13.84 -8.26 -7.34
C ILE A 432 -15.26 -7.71 -7.05
N GLU A 433 -15.51 -6.42 -7.36
CA GLU A 433 -16.86 -5.84 -7.23
C GLU A 433 -17.88 -6.62 -8.07
N GLN A 434 -17.54 -6.95 -9.31
CA GLN A 434 -18.38 -7.75 -10.19
C GLN A 434 -18.59 -9.19 -9.64
N GLU A 435 -17.55 -9.83 -9.12
CA GLU A 435 -17.65 -11.18 -8.52
C GLU A 435 -18.55 -11.19 -7.28
N LEU A 436 -18.48 -10.15 -6.47
CA LEU A 436 -19.29 -10.00 -5.25
C LEU A 436 -20.75 -9.67 -5.58
N GLY A 437 -21.02 -8.98 -6.69
CA GLY A 437 -22.37 -8.55 -7.07
C GLY A 437 -23.05 -7.77 -5.95
N ASP A 438 -24.28 -8.14 -5.59
CA ASP A 438 -25.07 -7.48 -4.53
C ASP A 438 -24.47 -7.61 -3.12
N GLN A 439 -23.46 -8.44 -2.93
CA GLN A 439 -22.74 -8.57 -1.65
C GLN A 439 -21.61 -7.53 -1.50
N ALA A 440 -21.22 -6.87 -2.59
CA ALA A 440 -20.20 -5.85 -2.58
C ALA A 440 -20.60 -4.68 -1.67
N ARG A 441 -19.70 -4.28 -0.79
CA ARG A 441 -19.88 -3.14 0.11
C ARG A 441 -18.82 -2.11 -0.16
N TYR A 442 -19.21 -0.90 -0.48
CA TYR A 442 -18.33 0.25 -0.53
C TYR A 442 -18.55 1.09 0.75
N PRO A 443 -17.58 1.16 1.67
CA PRO A 443 -17.80 1.76 2.99
C PRO A 443 -17.92 3.29 2.91
N GLY A 444 -17.35 3.88 1.85
CA GLY A 444 -17.35 5.33 1.67
C GLY A 444 -16.80 6.04 2.90
N LYS A 445 -17.53 7.04 3.38
CA LYS A 445 -17.14 7.85 4.55
C LYS A 445 -17.03 7.07 5.85
N ASN A 446 -17.68 5.90 5.95
CA ASN A 446 -17.64 5.07 7.16
C ASN A 446 -16.32 4.31 7.35
N THR A 447 -15.38 4.44 6.39
CA THR A 447 -14.05 3.82 6.54
C THR A 447 -13.17 4.56 7.54
N PHE A 448 -13.43 5.84 7.78
CA PHE A 448 -12.69 6.66 8.74
C PHE A 448 -13.24 6.50 10.16
N ARG A 449 -12.36 6.45 11.14
CA ARG A 449 -12.68 6.37 12.57
C ARG A 449 -12.36 7.66 13.31
N VAL A 450 -12.55 8.79 12.67
CA VAL A 450 -12.28 10.14 13.15
C VAL A 450 -13.51 11.01 13.12
#